data_9ebe3680cdfaaf066abf8c2636ae9dc6
#
_entry.id   9ebe3680cdfaaf066abf8c2636ae9dc6
#
_cell.length_a   1.000
_cell.length_b   1.000
_cell.length_c   1.000
_cell.angle_alpha   90.00
_cell.angle_beta   90.00
_cell.angle_gamma   90.00
#
_symmetry.space_group_name_H-M   'P 1'
#
loop_
_entity.id
_entity.type
_entity.pdbx_description
1 polymer ?
#
loop_
_entity_poly.entity_id
_entity_poly.type
_entity_poly.pdbx_seq_one_letter_code
_entity_poly.pdbx_strand_id
1 'polypeptide(L)'
;MLNIAVILAGGSGQRAGGGIPKQFKKINDKTILEYSLEKFNSAPSIDEITVVIHPEWRQECEHILSDCRISKVKHLLDGGKERYHSVLAALKFYAGRPCNLLIHDAVRP
;
A
#
# COMPACT_ATOMS: atom_id res chain seq x y z
N MET A 1 -18.14 -2.24 -12.46
CA MET A 1 -16.66 -2.40 -12.52
C MET A 1 -16.08 -2.07 -11.17
N LEU A 2 -15.17 -2.90 -10.67
CA LEU A 2 -14.57 -2.67 -9.36
C LEU A 2 -13.65 -1.44 -9.37
N ASN A 3 -13.70 -0.67 -8.30
CA ASN A 3 -12.78 0.43 -8.07
C ASN A 3 -11.77 -0.02 -7.01
N ILE A 4 -10.52 -0.11 -7.40
CA ILE A 4 -9.46 -0.66 -6.56
C ILE A 4 -8.46 0.43 -6.24
N ALA A 5 -8.23 0.67 -4.95
CA ALA A 5 -7.18 1.58 -4.53
C ALA A 5 -5.88 0.80 -4.41
N VAL A 6 -4.88 1.21 -5.16
CA VAL A 6 -3.54 0.62 -5.11
C VAL A 6 -2.66 1.55 -4.29
N ILE A 7 -2.27 1.09 -3.12
CA ILE A 7 -1.47 1.89 -2.19
C ILE A 7 0.00 1.51 -2.38
N LEU A 8 0.78 2.45 -2.89
CA LEU A 8 2.20 2.23 -3.14
C LEU A 8 3.01 2.51 -1.89
N ALA A 9 3.48 1.46 -1.26
CA ALA A 9 4.37 1.53 -0.12
C ALA A 9 5.69 0.83 -0.46
N GLY A 10 6.02 0.82 -1.76
CA GLY A 10 7.07 -0.04 -2.28
C GLY A 10 8.47 0.51 -2.25
N GLY A 11 8.67 1.78 -1.92
CA GLY A 11 10.01 2.33 -1.85
C GLY A 11 10.85 1.63 -0.80
N SER A 12 12.13 1.50 -1.04
CA SER A 12 13.04 0.87 -0.09
C SER A 12 13.11 1.62 1.24
N GLY A 13 12.76 2.91 1.21
CA GLY A 13 12.81 3.72 2.40
C GLY A 13 14.22 4.07 2.83
N GLN A 14 15.20 3.71 2.05
CA GLN A 14 16.57 4.06 2.36
C GLN A 14 16.77 5.55 2.20
N ARG A 15 17.13 6.17 3.28
CA ARG A 15 17.38 7.59 3.34
C ARG A 15 18.78 7.81 3.89
N ALA A 16 19.32 9.00 3.66
CA ALA A 16 20.54 9.40 4.32
C ALA A 16 20.33 9.21 5.82
N GLY A 17 21.21 8.47 6.45
CA GLY A 17 21.09 8.17 7.88
C GLY A 17 20.31 6.90 8.21
N GLY A 18 19.76 6.22 7.24
CA GLY A 18 19.03 4.97 7.46
C GLY A 18 17.69 5.17 8.16
N GLY A 19 17.27 4.18 8.92
CA GLY A 19 16.01 4.22 9.64
C GLY A 19 14.88 3.55 8.90
N ILE A 20 13.69 3.59 9.49
CA ILE A 20 12.53 2.95 8.90
C ILE A 20 11.92 3.85 7.81
N PRO A 21 11.33 3.25 6.77
CA PRO A 21 10.65 4.02 5.74
C PRO A 21 9.52 4.86 6.33
N LYS A 22 9.23 6.00 5.68
CA LYS A 22 8.22 6.94 6.14
C LYS A 22 6.86 6.30 6.37
N GLN A 23 6.46 5.37 5.51
CA GLN A 23 5.15 4.74 5.62
C GLN A 23 4.98 3.93 6.90
N PHE A 24 6.08 3.55 7.55
CA PHE A 24 6.04 2.80 8.80
C PHE A 24 6.24 3.67 10.03
N LYS A 25 6.48 4.96 9.85
CA LYS A 25 6.59 5.88 10.97
C LYS A 25 5.22 6.12 11.59
N LYS A 26 5.20 6.29 12.91
CA LYS A 26 3.96 6.44 13.65
C LYS A 26 3.65 7.88 13.99
N ILE A 27 2.37 8.22 13.90
CA ILE A 27 1.82 9.47 14.38
C ILE A 27 0.67 9.05 15.29
N ASN A 28 0.75 9.40 16.59
CA ASN A 28 -0.26 9.00 17.58
C ASN A 28 -0.49 7.49 17.59
N ASP A 29 0.61 6.72 17.62
CA ASP A 29 0.62 5.26 17.72
C ASP A 29 0.09 4.53 16.48
N LYS A 30 -0.15 5.25 15.39
CA LYS A 30 -0.63 4.65 14.15
C LYS A 30 0.33 4.99 13.03
N THR A 31 0.68 4.00 12.20
CA THR A 31 1.60 4.24 11.09
C THR A 31 0.96 5.11 10.01
N ILE A 32 1.80 5.81 9.25
CA ILE A 32 1.32 6.60 8.12
C ILE A 32 0.59 5.70 7.12
N LEU A 33 1.08 4.47 6.93
CA LEU A 33 0.42 3.49 6.07
C LEU A 33 -1.02 3.22 6.54
N GLU A 34 -1.22 3.04 7.85
CA GLU A 34 -2.56 2.79 8.38
C GLU A 34 -3.51 3.95 8.11
N TYR A 35 -3.03 5.19 8.22
CA TYR A 35 -3.86 6.35 7.91
C TYR A 35 -4.33 6.33 6.47
N SER A 36 -3.43 6.01 5.54
CA SER A 36 -3.80 5.90 4.12
C SER A 36 -4.81 4.79 3.89
N LEU A 37 -4.59 3.63 4.52
CA LEU A 37 -5.50 2.50 4.37
C LEU A 37 -6.89 2.82 4.90
N GLU A 38 -6.96 3.48 6.06
CA GLU A 38 -8.25 3.84 6.66
C GLU A 38 -9.03 4.81 5.77
N LYS A 39 -8.31 5.74 5.16
CA LYS A 39 -8.93 6.70 4.25
C LYS A 39 -9.68 5.99 3.12
N PHE A 40 -9.03 5.04 2.48
CA PHE A 40 -9.66 4.32 1.37
C PHE A 40 -10.65 3.27 1.83
N ASN A 41 -10.41 2.68 3.00
CA ASN A 41 -11.35 1.71 3.56
C ASN A 41 -12.70 2.36 3.87
N SER A 42 -12.68 3.63 4.26
CA SER A 42 -13.90 4.39 4.58
C SER A 42 -14.59 4.96 3.35
N ALA A 43 -13.94 4.95 2.20
CA ALA A 43 -14.51 5.54 0.99
C ALA A 43 -15.52 4.60 0.34
N PRO A 44 -16.79 5.02 0.23
CA PRO A 44 -17.81 4.12 -0.34
C PRO A 44 -17.56 3.74 -1.78
N SER A 45 -16.85 4.57 -2.53
CA SER A 45 -16.57 4.30 -3.94
C SER A 45 -15.45 3.29 -4.15
N ILE A 46 -14.70 2.93 -3.12
CA ILE A 46 -13.61 1.96 -3.21
C ILE A 46 -14.10 0.58 -2.80
N ASP A 47 -13.93 -0.38 -3.69
CA ASP A 47 -14.39 -1.75 -3.46
C ASP A 47 -13.34 -2.61 -2.78
N GLU A 48 -12.08 -2.45 -3.16
CA GLU A 48 -11.00 -3.18 -2.51
C GLU A 48 -9.70 -2.38 -2.55
N ILE A 49 -8.76 -2.79 -1.71
CA ILE A 49 -7.45 -2.16 -1.59
C ILE A 49 -6.38 -3.21 -1.84
N THR A 50 -5.38 -2.83 -2.63
CA THR A 50 -4.19 -3.64 -2.84
C THR A 50 -3.00 -2.82 -2.38
N VAL A 51 -2.15 -3.41 -1.55
CA VAL A 51 -0.93 -2.75 -1.08
C VAL A 51 0.25 -3.33 -1.83
N VAL A 52 1.13 -2.47 -2.31
CA VAL A 52 2.38 -2.89 -2.97
C VAL A 52 3.53 -2.45 -2.09
N ILE A 53 4.34 -3.40 -1.65
CA ILE A 53 5.41 -3.17 -0.68
C ILE A 53 6.74 -3.68 -1.23
N HIS A 54 7.83 -3.02 -0.87
CA HIS A 54 9.16 -3.55 -1.17
C HIS A 54 9.35 -4.85 -0.38
N PRO A 55 9.84 -5.93 -1.02
CA PRO A 55 9.95 -7.22 -0.34
C PRO A 55 10.72 -7.19 0.98
N GLU A 56 11.69 -6.30 1.10
CA GLU A 56 12.47 -6.12 2.32
C GLU A 56 11.59 -5.77 3.53
N TRP A 57 10.47 -5.09 3.28
CA TRP A 57 9.57 -4.63 4.33
C TRP A 57 8.24 -5.38 4.38
N ARG A 58 8.18 -6.52 3.69
CA ARG A 58 6.95 -7.29 3.61
C ARG A 58 6.46 -7.78 4.96
N GLN A 59 7.38 -8.27 5.80
CA GLN A 59 7.01 -8.76 7.13
C GLN A 59 6.37 -7.67 7.98
N GLU A 60 6.97 -6.49 7.99
CA GLU A 60 6.42 -5.35 8.73
C GLU A 60 5.05 -4.97 8.24
N CYS A 61 4.87 -4.98 6.93
CA CYS A 61 3.59 -4.67 6.33
C CYS A 61 2.54 -5.71 6.70
N GLU A 62 2.88 -6.98 6.61
CA GLU A 62 1.97 -8.06 6.99
C GLU A 62 1.53 -7.94 8.45
N HIS A 63 2.47 -7.57 9.32
CA HIS A 63 2.18 -7.39 10.72
C HIS A 63 1.17 -6.24 10.94
N ILE A 64 1.39 -5.13 10.26
CA ILE A 64 0.47 -3.98 10.34
C ILE A 64 -0.91 -4.37 9.83
N LEU A 65 -0.97 -5.08 8.70
CA LEU A 65 -2.25 -5.48 8.11
C LEU A 65 -3.00 -6.48 8.98
N SER A 66 -2.29 -7.29 9.75
CA SER A 66 -2.95 -8.22 10.66
C SER A 66 -3.49 -7.52 11.90
N ASP A 67 -2.84 -6.44 12.35
CA ASP A 67 -3.25 -5.71 13.54
C ASP A 67 -4.37 -4.71 13.25
N CYS A 68 -4.36 -4.07 12.09
CA CYS A 68 -5.40 -3.12 11.74
C CYS A 68 -6.57 -3.85 11.08
N ARG A 69 -7.78 -3.36 11.35
CA ARG A 69 -8.99 -4.02 10.85
C ARG A 69 -9.47 -3.34 9.58
N ILE A 70 -8.68 -3.50 8.53
CA ILE A 70 -9.00 -2.91 7.23
C ILE A 70 -9.58 -4.01 6.35
N SER A 71 -10.89 -4.06 6.29
CA SER A 71 -11.61 -5.16 5.63
C SER A 71 -11.43 -5.19 4.12
N LYS A 72 -11.15 -4.04 3.50
CA LYS A 72 -11.04 -3.95 2.04
C LYS A 72 -9.69 -4.36 1.49
N VAL A 73 -8.67 -4.53 2.33
CA VAL A 73 -7.35 -4.99 1.86
C VAL A 73 -7.45 -6.45 1.48
N LYS A 74 -7.30 -6.73 0.18
CA LYS A 74 -7.44 -8.09 -0.36
C LYS A 74 -6.12 -8.67 -0.84
N HIS A 75 -5.15 -7.83 -1.20
CA HIS A 75 -3.91 -8.30 -1.79
C HIS A 75 -2.73 -7.49 -1.30
N LEU A 76 -1.60 -8.18 -1.12
CA LEU A 76 -0.32 -7.56 -0.80
C LEU A 76 0.66 -8.04 -1.85
N LEU A 77 1.15 -7.13 -2.66
CA LEU A 77 2.04 -7.45 -3.77
C LEU A 77 3.46 -6.97 -3.48
N ASP A 78 4.42 -7.67 -4.07
CA ASP A 78 5.81 -7.25 -4.00
C ASP A 78 6.08 -6.19 -5.07
N GLY A 79 6.55 -5.04 -4.64
CA GLY A 79 7.03 -4.01 -5.54
C GLY A 79 8.51 -4.18 -5.80
N GLY A 80 9.15 -3.11 -6.24
CA GLY A 80 10.59 -3.13 -6.47
C GLY A 80 11.24 -1.91 -5.87
N LYS A 81 12.45 -1.66 -6.31
CA LYS A 81 13.28 -0.58 -5.79
C LYS A 81 12.72 0.79 -6.16
N GLU A 82 12.19 0.91 -7.38
CA GLU A 82 11.66 2.16 -7.89
C GLU A 82 10.13 2.17 -7.89
N ARG A 83 9.54 3.37 -7.89
CA ARG A 83 8.09 3.50 -7.91
C ARG A 83 7.46 2.79 -9.12
N TYR A 84 8.09 2.87 -10.27
CA TYR A 84 7.50 2.26 -11.47
C TYR A 84 7.44 0.74 -11.36
N HIS A 85 8.33 0.11 -10.61
CA HIS A 85 8.24 -1.33 -10.37
C HIS A 85 6.95 -1.69 -9.64
N SER A 86 6.57 -0.87 -8.66
CA SER A 86 5.35 -1.09 -7.91
C SER A 86 4.10 -0.87 -8.75
N VAL A 87 4.12 0.15 -9.59
CA VAL A 87 3.00 0.40 -10.51
C VAL A 87 2.86 -0.77 -11.47
N LEU A 88 3.98 -1.25 -12.04
CA LEU A 88 3.95 -2.39 -12.94
C LEU A 88 3.43 -3.65 -12.27
N ALA A 89 3.79 -3.88 -11.01
CA ALA A 89 3.32 -5.03 -10.27
C ALA A 89 1.79 -5.02 -10.19
N ALA A 90 1.21 -3.87 -9.89
CA ALA A 90 -0.24 -3.74 -9.82
C ALA A 90 -0.88 -3.91 -11.20
N LEU A 91 -0.31 -3.29 -12.22
CA LEU A 91 -0.85 -3.39 -13.57
C LEU A 91 -0.85 -4.83 -14.07
N LYS A 92 0.22 -5.56 -13.80
CA LYS A 92 0.31 -6.98 -14.19
C LYS A 92 -0.68 -7.84 -13.42
N PHE A 93 -0.85 -7.55 -12.13
CA PHE A 93 -1.76 -8.32 -11.30
C PHE A 93 -3.21 -8.20 -11.78
N TYR A 94 -3.57 -7.00 -12.22
CA TYR A 94 -4.94 -6.73 -12.66
C TYR A 94 -5.13 -6.81 -14.18
N ALA A 95 -4.09 -7.19 -14.92
CA ALA A 95 -4.19 -7.31 -16.37
C ALA A 95 -5.31 -8.27 -16.78
N GLY A 96 -6.15 -7.85 -17.73
CA GLY A 96 -7.27 -8.64 -18.19
C GLY A 96 -8.51 -8.61 -17.31
N ARG A 97 -8.45 -7.92 -16.18
CA ARG A 97 -9.61 -7.78 -15.29
C ARG A 97 -10.28 -6.42 -15.50
N PRO A 98 -11.60 -6.39 -15.67
CA PRO A 98 -12.31 -5.10 -15.82
C PRO A 98 -12.39 -4.40 -14.45
N CYS A 99 -11.52 -3.42 -14.25
CA CYS A 99 -11.50 -2.65 -13.01
C CYS A 99 -10.87 -1.29 -13.23
N ASN A 100 -11.15 -0.39 -12.32
CA ASN A 100 -10.49 0.92 -12.27
C ASN A 100 -9.45 0.89 -11.18
N LEU A 101 -8.23 1.31 -11.49
CA LEU A 101 -7.15 1.38 -10.52
C LEU A 101 -6.88 2.82 -10.12
N LEU A 102 -6.91 3.08 -8.83
CA LEU A 102 -6.59 4.39 -8.26
C LEU A 102 -5.24 4.24 -7.56
N ILE A 103 -4.21 4.83 -8.15
CA ILE A 103 -2.85 4.70 -7.62
C ILE A 103 -2.58 5.83 -6.61
N HIS A 104 -2.16 5.45 -5.41
CA HIS A 104 -1.92 6.42 -4.34
C HIS A 104 -0.66 6.07 -3.55
N ASP A 105 0.16 7.08 -3.27
CA ASP A 105 1.37 6.88 -2.46
C ASP A 105 1.01 6.80 -0.98
N ALA A 106 1.53 5.79 -0.29
CA ALA A 106 1.20 5.53 1.11
C ALA A 106 1.59 6.67 2.06
N VAL A 107 2.58 7.48 1.68
CA VAL A 107 3.06 8.58 2.52
C VAL A 107 2.27 9.87 2.37
N ARG A 108 1.17 9.83 1.64
CA ARG A 108 0.29 10.99 1.42
C ARG A 108 -1.14 10.65 1.87
N PRO A 109 -1.34 10.51 3.17
CA PRO A 109 -2.67 10.10 3.68
C PRO A 109 -3.76 11.22 3.52
#